data_90096715c4d90da9ea5d78cfaa31f6fd
#
_entry.id   90096715c4d90da9ea5d78cfaa31f6fd
#
_cell.length_a   1.000
_cell.length_b   1.000
_cell.length_c   1.000
_cell.angle_alpha   90.00
_cell.angle_beta   90.00
_cell.angle_gamma   90.00
#
_symmetry.space_group_name_H-M   'P 1'
#
loop_
_entity.id
_entity.type
_entity.pdbx_description
1 polymer ?
#
loop_
_entity_poly.entity_id
_entity_poly.type
_entity_poly.pdbx_seq_one_letter_code
_entity_poly.pdbx_strand_id
1 'polypeptide(L)'
;MSELDKKIEAESQASILRAAELIAQGVYLRDPMRFDIRGSLVCGNNVEIDVNVIIEGDVKLGDDVTIGPNCILKDTAINSGTKIQANSIIEGANIGKSCLIGPYARVRPGTTLGDHVQIGNFVEVKAATMGAGCKVNHLCYVGDAILEEGVIIGAGTITCNFDGMKNNNTYIEKGAFIGSGCQLVAPVRVGQKAMVGAGSTITKDVPAYELTVARSRQAVIKGKRPPISSN
;
A
#
# COMPACT_ATOMS: atom_id res chain seq x y z
N MET A 1 -37.85 13.90 20.57
CA MET A 1 -36.65 13.60 19.73
C MET A 1 -35.65 14.70 20.01
N SER A 2 -34.47 14.33 20.50
CA SER A 2 -33.40 15.29 20.80
C SER A 2 -32.82 15.89 19.50
N GLU A 3 -32.07 16.99 19.61
CA GLU A 3 -31.31 17.54 18.46
C GLU A 3 -30.34 16.51 17.87
N LEU A 4 -29.73 15.67 18.71
CA LEU A 4 -28.83 14.59 18.33
C LEU A 4 -29.57 13.52 17.52
N ASP A 5 -30.77 13.12 17.95
CA ASP A 5 -31.57 12.12 17.21
C ASP A 5 -31.93 12.64 15.82
N LYS A 6 -32.32 13.91 15.70
CA LYS A 6 -32.61 14.52 14.39
C LYS A 6 -31.38 14.54 13.46
N LYS A 7 -30.21 14.84 14.03
CA LYS A 7 -28.96 14.86 13.27
C LYS A 7 -28.59 13.46 12.76
N ILE A 8 -28.66 12.45 13.63
CA ILE A 8 -28.40 11.05 13.27
C ILE A 8 -29.36 10.57 12.16
N GLU A 9 -30.66 10.91 12.30
CA GLU A 9 -31.66 10.53 11.29
C GLU A 9 -31.40 11.21 9.94
N ALA A 10 -31.05 12.50 9.94
CA ALA A 10 -30.73 13.25 8.73
C ALA A 10 -29.45 12.71 8.05
N GLU A 11 -28.41 12.38 8.78
CA GLU A 11 -27.18 11.78 8.24
C GLU A 11 -27.46 10.39 7.67
N SER A 12 -28.25 9.56 8.34
CA SER A 12 -28.66 8.24 7.86
C SER A 12 -29.46 8.32 6.57
N GLN A 13 -30.44 9.22 6.49
CA GLN A 13 -31.22 9.45 5.28
C GLN A 13 -30.35 9.92 4.12
N ALA A 14 -29.41 10.85 4.36
CA ALA A 14 -28.50 11.34 3.34
C ALA A 14 -27.59 10.21 2.80
N SER A 15 -27.10 9.32 3.67
CA SER A 15 -26.29 8.18 3.27
C SER A 15 -27.08 7.19 2.37
N ILE A 16 -28.32 6.87 2.75
CA ILE A 16 -29.22 6.01 1.97
C ILE A 16 -29.48 6.60 0.58
N LEU A 17 -29.76 7.89 0.49
CA LEU A 17 -30.01 8.57 -0.79
C LEU A 17 -28.77 8.51 -1.69
N ARG A 18 -27.57 8.78 -1.17
CA ARG A 18 -26.31 8.70 -1.92
C ARG A 18 -26.05 7.28 -2.42
N ALA A 19 -26.27 6.25 -1.58
CA ALA A 19 -26.14 4.87 -2.00
C ALA A 19 -27.12 4.51 -3.15
N ALA A 20 -28.37 4.99 -3.07
CA ALA A 20 -29.36 4.80 -4.12
C ALA A 20 -28.96 5.49 -5.44
N GLU A 21 -28.39 6.70 -5.38
CA GLU A 21 -27.87 7.42 -6.54
C GLU A 21 -26.73 6.65 -7.23
N LEU A 22 -25.79 6.11 -6.45
CA LEU A 22 -24.68 5.30 -6.98
C LEU A 22 -25.18 4.02 -7.66
N ILE A 23 -26.16 3.33 -7.06
CA ILE A 23 -26.78 2.14 -7.66
C ILE A 23 -27.48 2.51 -8.96
N ALA A 24 -28.19 3.63 -9.02
CA ALA A 24 -28.83 4.12 -10.24
C ALA A 24 -27.81 4.47 -11.34
N GLN A 25 -26.58 4.83 -10.98
CA GLN A 25 -25.46 5.06 -11.90
C GLN A 25 -24.74 3.76 -12.30
N GLY A 26 -25.16 2.59 -11.81
CA GLY A 26 -24.59 1.30 -12.15
C GLY A 26 -23.49 0.79 -11.22
N VAL A 27 -23.27 1.43 -10.08
CA VAL A 27 -22.34 0.91 -9.05
C VAL A 27 -22.98 -0.26 -8.32
N TYR A 28 -22.26 -1.37 -8.21
CA TYR A 28 -22.70 -2.50 -7.41
C TYR A 28 -22.29 -2.31 -5.94
N LEU A 29 -23.24 -2.00 -5.07
CA LEU A 29 -23.05 -1.98 -3.61
C LEU A 29 -23.57 -3.30 -3.05
N ARG A 30 -22.71 -4.10 -2.41
CA ARG A 30 -23.08 -5.40 -1.84
C ARG A 30 -24.14 -5.27 -0.75
N ASP A 31 -24.05 -4.27 0.10
CA ASP A 31 -25.04 -3.92 1.11
C ASP A 31 -25.07 -2.39 1.30
N PRO A 32 -26.06 -1.72 0.70
CA PRO A 32 -26.17 -0.26 0.78
C PRO A 32 -26.33 0.30 2.20
N MET A 33 -26.83 -0.52 3.15
CA MET A 33 -26.99 -0.11 4.56
C MET A 33 -25.67 -0.18 5.35
N ARG A 34 -24.64 -0.80 4.80
CA ARG A 34 -23.31 -0.95 5.40
C ARG A 34 -22.23 -0.27 4.56
N PHE A 35 -22.60 0.80 3.90
CA PHE A 35 -21.72 1.67 3.13
C PHE A 35 -21.83 3.08 3.68
N ASP A 36 -20.71 3.71 4.00
CA ASP A 36 -20.67 5.04 4.62
C ASP A 36 -19.90 6.01 3.72
N ILE A 37 -20.55 7.13 3.41
CA ILE A 37 -19.96 8.17 2.55
C ILE A 37 -20.01 9.53 3.27
N ARG A 38 -18.83 10.05 3.57
CA ARG A 38 -18.59 11.32 4.30
C ARG A 38 -17.91 12.35 3.41
N GLY A 39 -18.17 12.33 2.12
CA GLY A 39 -17.56 13.23 1.14
C GLY A 39 -18.20 13.06 -0.22
N SER A 40 -17.38 13.15 -1.28
CA SER A 40 -17.80 12.92 -2.65
C SER A 40 -17.22 11.60 -3.19
N LEU A 41 -18.00 10.88 -3.99
CA LEU A 41 -17.55 9.70 -4.70
C LEU A 41 -17.98 9.80 -6.16
N VAL A 42 -17.01 9.69 -7.06
CA VAL A 42 -17.24 9.60 -8.50
C VAL A 42 -16.76 8.25 -8.98
N CYS A 43 -17.63 7.49 -9.62
CA CYS A 43 -17.35 6.16 -10.13
C CYS A 43 -17.42 6.11 -11.66
N GLY A 44 -16.51 5.31 -12.25
CA GLY A 44 -16.65 4.84 -13.62
C GLY A 44 -17.66 3.70 -13.74
N ASN A 45 -17.56 2.93 -14.83
CA ASN A 45 -18.43 1.79 -15.09
C ASN A 45 -17.98 0.54 -14.31
N ASN A 46 -18.92 -0.37 -13.99
CA ASN A 46 -18.67 -1.68 -13.38
C ASN A 46 -17.87 -1.60 -12.06
N VAL A 47 -18.10 -0.57 -11.27
CA VAL A 47 -17.46 -0.44 -9.95
C VAL A 47 -18.20 -1.32 -8.95
N GLU A 48 -17.45 -2.12 -8.18
CA GLU A 48 -18.00 -2.98 -7.13
C GLU A 48 -17.47 -2.54 -5.76
N ILE A 49 -18.35 -2.34 -4.78
CA ILE A 49 -18.00 -1.94 -3.41
C ILE A 49 -18.63 -2.92 -2.42
N ASP A 50 -17.81 -3.54 -1.60
CA ASP A 50 -18.22 -4.49 -0.58
C ASP A 50 -18.70 -3.79 0.72
N VAL A 51 -19.06 -4.56 1.72
CA VAL A 51 -19.62 -4.08 2.98
C VAL A 51 -18.63 -3.33 3.86
N ASN A 52 -19.12 -2.42 4.69
CA ASN A 52 -18.36 -1.64 5.67
C ASN A 52 -17.24 -0.78 5.04
N VAL A 53 -17.40 -0.39 3.78
CA VAL A 53 -16.48 0.55 3.15
C VAL A 53 -16.84 1.97 3.57
N ILE A 54 -15.81 2.74 3.92
CA ILE A 54 -15.95 4.15 4.32
C ILE A 54 -15.26 5.02 3.27
N ILE A 55 -15.99 5.99 2.75
CA ILE A 55 -15.47 7.01 1.82
C ILE A 55 -15.40 8.35 2.54
N GLU A 56 -14.23 8.98 2.55
CA GLU A 56 -14.00 10.30 3.16
C GLU A 56 -13.39 11.28 2.14
N GLY A 57 -13.76 12.55 2.22
CA GLY A 57 -13.25 13.56 1.31
C GLY A 57 -13.61 13.30 -0.14
N ASP A 58 -12.69 13.55 -1.06
CA ASP A 58 -12.90 13.41 -2.50
C ASP A 58 -12.29 12.12 -3.03
N VAL A 59 -13.13 11.15 -3.42
CA VAL A 59 -12.70 9.85 -3.94
C VAL A 59 -13.16 9.67 -5.39
N LYS A 60 -12.24 9.20 -6.25
CA LYS A 60 -12.52 8.88 -7.65
C LYS A 60 -12.12 7.44 -7.94
N LEU A 61 -13.05 6.67 -8.48
CA LEU A 61 -12.84 5.28 -8.90
C LEU A 61 -13.04 5.18 -10.42
N GLY A 62 -12.04 4.64 -11.12
CA GLY A 62 -12.16 4.35 -12.56
C GLY A 62 -13.06 3.15 -12.85
N ASP A 63 -13.15 2.77 -14.14
CA ASP A 63 -13.92 1.60 -14.56
C ASP A 63 -13.36 0.30 -13.96
N ASP A 64 -14.21 -0.69 -13.72
CA ASP A 64 -13.85 -2.03 -13.26
C ASP A 64 -13.05 -2.06 -11.94
N VAL A 65 -13.17 -1.02 -11.11
CA VAL A 65 -12.56 -0.99 -9.78
C VAL A 65 -13.36 -1.82 -8.80
N THR A 66 -12.67 -2.64 -8.01
CA THR A 66 -13.28 -3.46 -6.96
C THR A 66 -12.73 -3.05 -5.59
N ILE A 67 -13.61 -2.73 -4.65
CA ILE A 67 -13.25 -2.39 -3.26
C ILE A 67 -13.77 -3.49 -2.33
N GLY A 68 -12.86 -4.20 -1.69
CA GLY A 68 -13.17 -5.24 -0.72
C GLY A 68 -13.71 -4.71 0.61
N PRO A 69 -14.19 -5.60 1.49
CA PRO A 69 -14.84 -5.20 2.73
C PRO A 69 -13.91 -4.52 3.72
N ASN A 70 -14.48 -3.66 4.57
CA ASN A 70 -13.81 -2.93 5.65
C ASN A 70 -12.67 -2.02 5.17
N CYS A 71 -12.71 -1.54 3.93
CA CYS A 71 -11.73 -0.58 3.42
C CYS A 71 -12.12 0.86 3.77
N ILE A 72 -11.10 1.70 3.94
CA ILE A 72 -11.26 3.15 4.11
C ILE A 72 -10.54 3.84 2.97
N LEU A 73 -11.25 4.67 2.22
CA LEU A 73 -10.71 5.47 1.12
C LEU A 73 -10.92 6.95 1.44
N LYS A 74 -9.84 7.72 1.40
CA LYS A 74 -9.89 9.14 1.71
C LYS A 74 -9.05 9.96 0.74
N ASP A 75 -9.63 11.01 0.14
CA ASP A 75 -8.94 11.96 -0.73
C ASP A 75 -8.03 11.26 -1.76
N THR A 76 -8.57 10.28 -2.51
CA THR A 76 -7.76 9.39 -3.35
C THR A 76 -8.38 9.17 -4.72
N ALA A 77 -7.52 8.95 -5.72
CA ALA A 77 -7.91 8.54 -7.06
C ALA A 77 -7.38 7.13 -7.36
N ILE A 78 -8.27 6.22 -7.77
CA ILE A 78 -7.97 4.83 -8.09
C ILE A 78 -8.39 4.57 -9.54
N ASN A 79 -7.42 4.26 -10.39
CA ASN A 79 -7.66 4.05 -11.82
C ASN A 79 -8.17 2.65 -12.13
N SER A 80 -8.65 2.51 -13.37
CA SER A 80 -9.43 1.37 -13.87
C SER A 80 -8.77 0.00 -13.63
N GLY A 81 -9.59 -1.01 -13.36
CA GLY A 81 -9.18 -2.39 -13.18
C GLY A 81 -8.42 -2.68 -11.88
N THR A 82 -8.27 -1.68 -11.01
CA THR A 82 -7.56 -1.83 -9.73
C THR A 82 -8.46 -2.50 -8.69
N LYS A 83 -7.85 -3.38 -7.90
CA LYS A 83 -8.51 -4.12 -6.82
C LYS A 83 -7.93 -3.76 -5.48
N ILE A 84 -8.77 -3.24 -4.59
CA ILE A 84 -8.43 -3.00 -3.19
C ILE A 84 -8.99 -4.15 -2.37
N GLN A 85 -8.13 -4.91 -1.73
CA GLN A 85 -8.53 -6.05 -0.92
C GLN A 85 -8.89 -5.64 0.51
N ALA A 86 -9.59 -6.52 1.21
CA ALA A 86 -10.17 -6.31 2.53
C ALA A 86 -9.23 -5.64 3.54
N ASN A 87 -9.81 -4.80 4.41
CA ASN A 87 -9.14 -4.16 5.55
C ASN A 87 -7.96 -3.25 5.15
N SER A 88 -8.00 -2.69 3.94
CA SER A 88 -6.96 -1.75 3.47
C SER A 88 -7.39 -0.30 3.67
N ILE A 89 -6.42 0.57 3.94
CA ILE A 89 -6.63 2.01 4.12
C ILE A 89 -5.82 2.75 3.07
N ILE A 90 -6.48 3.59 2.26
CA ILE A 90 -5.85 4.41 1.22
C ILE A 90 -6.23 5.86 1.44
N GLU A 91 -5.23 6.70 1.64
CA GLU A 91 -5.40 8.11 1.97
C GLU A 91 -4.44 8.98 1.16
N GLY A 92 -4.95 10.06 0.56
CA GLY A 92 -4.16 11.08 -0.13
C GLY A 92 -3.24 10.54 -1.22
N ALA A 93 -3.69 9.54 -1.98
CA ALA A 93 -2.88 8.80 -2.92
C ALA A 93 -3.47 8.75 -4.34
N ASN A 94 -2.58 8.61 -5.33
CA ASN A 94 -2.95 8.35 -6.72
C ASN A 94 -2.54 6.92 -7.11
N ILE A 95 -3.49 6.09 -7.46
CA ILE A 95 -3.28 4.68 -7.77
C ILE A 95 -3.49 4.44 -9.27
N GLY A 96 -2.50 3.83 -9.92
CA GLY A 96 -2.54 3.48 -11.34
C GLY A 96 -3.57 2.41 -11.68
N LYS A 97 -3.54 1.95 -12.94
CA LYS A 97 -4.45 0.94 -13.46
C LYS A 97 -4.02 -0.46 -13.07
N SER A 98 -4.99 -1.38 -12.93
CA SER A 98 -4.74 -2.81 -12.73
C SER A 98 -3.82 -3.11 -11.55
N CYS A 99 -3.83 -2.27 -10.52
CA CYS A 99 -3.08 -2.50 -9.29
C CYS A 99 -3.81 -3.52 -8.41
N LEU A 100 -3.04 -4.20 -7.55
CA LEU A 100 -3.57 -5.09 -6.52
C LEU A 100 -3.05 -4.61 -5.16
N ILE A 101 -3.96 -4.15 -4.29
CA ILE A 101 -3.58 -3.55 -3.00
C ILE A 101 -4.28 -4.28 -1.86
N GLY A 102 -3.49 -4.73 -0.88
CA GLY A 102 -3.99 -5.45 0.29
C GLY A 102 -3.84 -6.98 0.20
N PRO A 103 -4.53 -7.70 1.10
CA PRO A 103 -5.31 -7.17 2.23
C PRO A 103 -4.44 -6.52 3.31
N TYR A 104 -5.05 -5.73 4.21
CA TYR A 104 -4.34 -5.07 5.32
C TYR A 104 -3.17 -4.18 4.87
N ALA A 105 -3.30 -3.54 3.72
CA ALA A 105 -2.32 -2.55 3.25
C ALA A 105 -2.67 -1.15 3.75
N ARG A 106 -1.66 -0.32 3.99
CA ARG A 106 -1.83 1.09 4.29
C ARG A 106 -1.08 1.96 3.30
N VAL A 107 -1.81 2.67 2.45
CA VAL A 107 -1.24 3.65 1.52
C VAL A 107 -1.54 5.04 2.05
N ARG A 108 -0.49 5.82 2.33
CA ARG A 108 -0.56 7.12 3.00
C ARG A 108 -0.38 8.27 2.03
N PRO A 109 -0.68 9.52 2.48
CA PRO A 109 -0.58 10.71 1.66
C PRO A 109 0.77 10.91 0.96
N GLY A 110 0.71 11.50 -0.23
CA GLY A 110 1.87 11.76 -1.08
C GLY A 110 2.36 10.56 -1.87
N THR A 111 1.59 9.45 -1.86
CA THR A 111 1.94 8.24 -2.60
C THR A 111 1.35 8.26 -4.01
N THR A 112 2.17 7.88 -5.00
CA THR A 112 1.74 7.66 -6.38
C THR A 112 2.21 6.27 -6.83
N LEU A 113 1.27 5.43 -7.23
CA LEU A 113 1.55 4.10 -7.78
C LEU A 113 1.28 4.09 -9.29
N GLY A 114 2.23 3.63 -10.06
CA GLY A 114 2.06 3.34 -11.49
C GLY A 114 1.14 2.16 -11.76
N ASP A 115 0.97 1.80 -13.03
CA ASP A 115 0.11 0.69 -13.43
C ASP A 115 0.68 -0.67 -13.00
N HIS A 116 -0.20 -1.64 -12.72
CA HIS A 116 0.17 -3.02 -12.35
C HIS A 116 1.01 -3.16 -11.08
N VAL A 117 1.02 -2.16 -10.20
CA VAL A 117 1.73 -2.25 -8.92
C VAL A 117 1.00 -3.21 -7.97
N GLN A 118 1.78 -3.99 -7.21
CA GLN A 118 1.27 -4.89 -6.18
C GLN A 118 1.77 -4.47 -4.81
N ILE A 119 0.84 -4.13 -3.92
CA ILE A 119 1.08 -3.85 -2.50
C ILE A 119 0.35 -4.91 -1.70
N GLY A 120 1.08 -5.79 -1.03
CA GLY A 120 0.48 -6.91 -0.31
C GLY A 120 0.18 -6.62 1.16
N ASN A 121 0.02 -7.71 1.93
CA ASN A 121 -0.46 -7.63 3.30
C ASN A 121 0.59 -7.06 4.26
N PHE A 122 0.09 -6.23 5.18
CA PHE A 122 0.89 -5.54 6.21
C PHE A 122 2.03 -4.70 5.61
N VAL A 123 1.77 -4.12 4.46
CA VAL A 123 2.69 -3.17 3.81
C VAL A 123 2.17 -1.76 4.04
N GLU A 124 3.05 -0.90 4.52
CA GLU A 124 2.79 0.53 4.61
C GLU A 124 3.64 1.28 3.57
N VAL A 125 2.98 2.16 2.81
CA VAL A 125 3.63 3.04 1.82
C VAL A 125 3.30 4.49 2.16
N LYS A 126 4.30 5.38 2.20
CA LYS A 126 4.13 6.80 2.55
C LYS A 126 5.01 7.68 1.67
N ALA A 127 4.45 8.72 1.10
CA ALA A 127 5.22 9.72 0.33
C ALA A 127 6.20 9.05 -0.66
N ALA A 128 5.73 8.04 -1.39
CA ALA A 128 6.54 7.26 -2.31
C ALA A 128 5.97 7.28 -3.73
N THR A 129 6.86 7.27 -4.71
CA THR A 129 6.50 7.10 -6.12
C THR A 129 6.99 5.75 -6.60
N MET A 130 6.09 4.93 -7.12
CA MET A 130 6.41 3.61 -7.66
C MET A 130 6.07 3.53 -9.15
N GLY A 131 7.04 3.17 -9.96
CA GLY A 131 6.86 2.90 -11.38
C GLY A 131 5.99 1.65 -11.63
N ALA A 132 5.60 1.44 -12.88
CA ALA A 132 4.74 0.33 -13.27
C ALA A 132 5.34 -1.03 -12.89
N GLY A 133 4.49 -1.97 -12.49
CA GLY A 133 4.87 -3.36 -12.21
C GLY A 133 5.72 -3.57 -10.96
N CYS A 134 5.91 -2.56 -10.11
CA CYS A 134 6.57 -2.75 -8.82
C CYS A 134 5.81 -3.70 -7.90
N LYS A 135 6.55 -4.47 -7.08
CA LYS A 135 5.95 -5.44 -6.15
C LYS A 135 6.53 -5.28 -4.74
N VAL A 136 5.64 -5.06 -3.77
CA VAL A 136 5.94 -4.98 -2.34
C VAL A 136 4.88 -5.79 -1.60
N ASN A 137 5.13 -7.07 -1.36
CA ASN A 137 4.03 -7.99 -1.05
C ASN A 137 3.83 -8.34 0.42
N HIS A 138 4.83 -8.14 1.31
CA HIS A 138 4.72 -8.64 2.68
C HIS A 138 5.50 -7.82 3.70
N LEU A 139 4.82 -7.36 4.76
CA LEU A 139 5.45 -6.87 6.01
C LEU A 139 6.51 -5.77 5.78
N CYS A 140 6.30 -4.87 4.84
CA CYS A 140 7.29 -3.85 4.46
C CYS A 140 6.85 -2.45 4.87
N TYR A 141 7.84 -1.58 5.08
CA TYR A 141 7.64 -0.14 5.12
C TYR A 141 8.42 0.53 3.99
N VAL A 142 7.72 1.25 3.12
CA VAL A 142 8.31 2.01 2.02
C VAL A 142 7.90 3.48 2.16
N GLY A 143 8.78 4.26 2.75
CA GLY A 143 8.56 5.68 2.99
C GLY A 143 9.60 6.55 2.32
N ASP A 144 9.18 7.73 1.83
CA ASP A 144 10.04 8.72 1.18
C ASP A 144 10.96 8.07 0.13
N ALA A 145 10.36 7.31 -0.80
CA ALA A 145 11.12 6.47 -1.74
C ALA A 145 10.64 6.64 -3.19
N ILE A 146 11.57 6.49 -4.11
CA ILE A 146 11.31 6.47 -5.55
C ILE A 146 11.76 5.11 -6.08
N LEU A 147 10.80 4.32 -6.54
CA LEU A 147 11.02 3.01 -7.16
C LEU A 147 10.71 3.13 -8.65
N GLU A 148 11.67 2.85 -9.49
CA GLU A 148 11.43 2.79 -10.93
C GLU A 148 10.69 1.49 -11.31
N GLU A 149 10.36 1.35 -12.59
CA GLU A 149 9.57 0.24 -13.14
C GLU A 149 10.14 -1.14 -12.78
N GLY A 150 9.26 -2.07 -12.40
CA GLY A 150 9.59 -3.47 -12.19
C GLY A 150 10.46 -3.78 -10.98
N VAL A 151 10.59 -2.85 -10.03
CA VAL A 151 11.32 -3.09 -8.77
C VAL A 151 10.55 -4.09 -7.91
N ILE A 152 11.28 -5.02 -7.30
CA ILE A 152 10.74 -6.03 -6.38
C ILE A 152 11.36 -5.85 -5.00
N ILE A 153 10.52 -5.69 -3.99
CA ILE A 153 10.93 -5.58 -2.59
C ILE A 153 10.55 -6.87 -1.84
N GLY A 154 11.55 -7.52 -1.28
CA GLY A 154 11.40 -8.72 -0.46
C GLY A 154 10.74 -8.43 0.90
N ALA A 155 10.11 -9.44 1.46
CA ALA A 155 9.36 -9.35 2.72
C ALA A 155 10.21 -8.78 3.87
N GLY A 156 9.60 -7.93 4.71
CA GLY A 156 10.25 -7.36 5.90
C GLY A 156 11.30 -6.28 5.59
N THR A 157 11.33 -5.75 4.38
CA THR A 157 12.25 -4.67 4.01
C THR A 157 11.71 -3.32 4.49
N ILE A 158 12.62 -2.46 4.96
CA ILE A 158 12.34 -1.13 5.48
C ILE A 158 13.22 -0.10 4.79
N THR A 159 12.63 0.97 4.27
CA THR A 159 13.36 2.20 3.96
C THR A 159 13.52 3.00 5.25
N CYS A 160 14.74 3.08 5.79
CA CYS A 160 15.03 3.84 7.00
C CYS A 160 15.18 5.33 6.61
N ASN A 161 14.06 6.00 6.40
CA ASN A 161 13.98 7.34 5.82
C ASN A 161 14.26 8.47 6.80
N PHE A 162 14.02 8.28 8.11
CA PHE A 162 14.19 9.32 9.13
C PHE A 162 15.52 9.19 9.86
N ASP A 163 16.31 10.27 9.88
CA ASP A 163 17.64 10.32 10.50
C ASP A 163 17.67 10.91 11.92
N GLY A 164 16.49 11.15 12.50
CA GLY A 164 16.33 11.83 13.78
C GLY A 164 16.01 13.32 13.65
N MET A 165 16.19 13.91 12.49
CA MET A 165 15.94 15.34 12.21
C MET A 165 15.00 15.55 11.02
N LYS A 166 15.20 14.81 9.92
CA LYS A 166 14.45 14.94 8.67
C LYS A 166 14.29 13.60 7.97
N ASN A 167 13.37 13.58 6.99
CA ASN A 167 13.26 12.46 6.08
C ASN A 167 14.24 12.60 4.92
N ASN A 168 14.82 11.48 4.52
CA ASN A 168 15.73 11.35 3.40
C ASN A 168 15.16 10.32 2.41
N ASN A 169 15.51 10.46 1.13
CA ASN A 169 14.97 9.62 0.08
C ASN A 169 15.80 8.36 -0.19
N THR A 170 15.09 7.28 -0.49
CA THR A 170 15.67 6.06 -1.08
C THR A 170 15.32 6.02 -2.57
N TYR A 171 16.32 5.82 -3.42
CA TYR A 171 16.13 5.66 -4.88
C TYR A 171 16.43 4.23 -5.27
N ILE A 172 15.48 3.56 -5.93
CA ILE A 172 15.64 2.18 -6.42
C ILE A 172 15.35 2.16 -7.91
N GLU A 173 16.38 1.91 -8.70
CA GLU A 173 16.31 1.99 -10.15
C GLU A 173 15.66 0.76 -10.77
N LYS A 174 15.31 0.89 -12.05
CA LYS A 174 14.52 -0.07 -12.84
C LYS A 174 14.99 -1.52 -12.67
N GLY A 175 14.05 -2.39 -12.33
CA GLY A 175 14.25 -3.83 -12.26
C GLY A 175 15.17 -4.30 -11.13
N ALA A 176 15.51 -3.45 -10.17
CA ALA A 176 16.29 -3.88 -9.02
C ALA A 176 15.48 -4.82 -8.11
N PHE A 177 16.17 -5.74 -7.45
CA PHE A 177 15.60 -6.71 -6.51
C PHE A 177 16.20 -6.53 -5.13
N ILE A 178 15.37 -6.23 -4.15
CA ILE A 178 15.76 -6.13 -2.75
C ILE A 178 15.36 -7.43 -2.04
N GLY A 179 16.34 -8.13 -1.49
CA GLY A 179 16.11 -9.35 -0.71
C GLY A 179 15.31 -9.09 0.56
N SER A 180 14.71 -10.15 1.11
CA SER A 180 13.89 -10.06 2.33
C SER A 180 14.70 -9.59 3.54
N GLY A 181 14.06 -8.85 4.45
CA GLY A 181 14.65 -8.40 5.71
C GLY A 181 15.77 -7.37 5.55
N CYS A 182 15.77 -6.61 4.46
CA CYS A 182 16.77 -5.58 4.23
C CYS A 182 16.37 -4.25 4.89
N GLN A 183 17.35 -3.50 5.38
CA GLN A 183 17.22 -2.12 5.82
C GLN A 183 17.99 -1.23 4.83
N LEU A 184 17.28 -0.31 4.18
CA LEU A 184 17.87 0.68 3.28
C LEU A 184 17.97 2.01 4.03
N VAL A 185 19.17 2.35 4.49
CA VAL A 185 19.41 3.56 5.29
C VAL A 185 19.57 4.75 4.36
N ALA A 186 18.53 5.56 4.29
CA ALA A 186 18.50 6.74 3.42
C ALA A 186 19.42 7.89 3.95
N PRO A 187 20.02 8.71 3.03
CA PRO A 187 19.86 8.65 1.60
C PRO A 187 20.68 7.52 0.97
N VAL A 188 20.08 6.74 0.08
CA VAL A 188 20.76 5.63 -0.61
C VAL A 188 20.13 5.40 -2.00
N ARG A 189 20.97 5.01 -2.95
CA ARG A 189 20.57 4.63 -4.30
C ARG A 189 20.90 3.17 -4.57
N VAL A 190 19.94 2.42 -5.08
CA VAL A 190 20.15 1.05 -5.59
C VAL A 190 20.08 1.10 -7.11
N GLY A 191 21.17 0.77 -7.77
CA GLY A 191 21.32 0.87 -9.21
C GLY A 191 20.44 -0.11 -9.99
N GLN A 192 20.28 0.18 -11.28
CA GLN A 192 19.44 -0.58 -12.21
C GLN A 192 19.78 -2.08 -12.19
N LYS A 193 18.76 -2.96 -12.09
CA LYS A 193 18.91 -4.42 -12.05
C LYS A 193 19.90 -4.93 -11.00
N ALA A 194 20.26 -4.11 -10.03
CA ALA A 194 21.05 -4.56 -8.90
C ALA A 194 20.25 -5.53 -8.02
N MET A 195 20.96 -6.38 -7.30
CA MET A 195 20.39 -7.29 -6.32
C MET A 195 20.98 -6.99 -4.96
N VAL A 196 20.13 -6.85 -3.95
CA VAL A 196 20.54 -6.76 -2.54
C VAL A 196 20.24 -8.09 -1.86
N GLY A 197 21.27 -8.72 -1.30
CA GLY A 197 21.13 -10.01 -0.60
C GLY A 197 20.27 -9.88 0.67
N ALA A 198 19.41 -10.85 0.92
CA ALA A 198 18.51 -10.86 2.07
C ALA A 198 19.24 -10.62 3.41
N GLY A 199 18.59 -9.90 4.35
CA GLY A 199 19.16 -9.56 5.66
C GLY A 199 20.28 -8.53 5.63
N SER A 200 20.41 -7.78 4.55
CA SER A 200 21.45 -6.74 4.41
C SER A 200 20.99 -5.39 4.97
N THR A 201 21.90 -4.68 5.65
CA THR A 201 21.75 -3.27 6.02
C THR A 201 22.60 -2.41 5.08
N ILE A 202 21.93 -1.72 4.17
CA ILE A 202 22.57 -0.94 3.11
C ILE A 202 22.69 0.51 3.55
N THR A 203 23.92 1.01 3.64
CA THR A 203 24.26 2.37 4.07
C THR A 203 25.04 3.17 3.02
N LYS A 204 25.30 2.57 1.86
CA LYS A 204 25.99 3.17 0.70
C LYS A 204 25.30 2.74 -0.57
N ASP A 205 25.49 3.50 -1.63
CA ASP A 205 24.92 3.18 -2.93
C ASP A 205 25.32 1.80 -3.42
N VAL A 206 24.37 1.12 -4.06
CA VAL A 206 24.53 -0.22 -4.64
C VAL A 206 24.73 -0.05 -6.14
N PRO A 207 25.86 -0.56 -6.70
CA PRO A 207 26.12 -0.47 -8.15
C PRO A 207 25.05 -1.23 -8.98
N ALA A 208 24.78 -0.71 -10.18
CA ALA A 208 23.88 -1.37 -11.12
C ALA A 208 24.41 -2.76 -11.54
N TYR A 209 23.50 -3.71 -11.78
CA TYR A 209 23.76 -5.06 -12.25
C TYR A 209 24.58 -5.96 -11.29
N GLU A 210 24.87 -5.51 -10.09
CA GLU A 210 25.70 -6.21 -9.12
C GLU A 210 24.87 -6.80 -7.96
N LEU A 211 25.42 -7.84 -7.32
CA LEU A 211 24.92 -8.36 -6.05
C LEU A 211 25.67 -7.69 -4.90
N THR A 212 24.96 -6.96 -4.08
CA THR A 212 25.49 -6.38 -2.83
C THR A 212 24.97 -7.13 -1.62
N VAL A 213 25.87 -7.48 -0.70
CA VAL A 213 25.54 -8.15 0.57
C VAL A 213 26.21 -7.40 1.72
N ALA A 214 25.42 -6.96 2.68
CA ALA A 214 25.88 -6.22 3.87
C ALA A 214 25.32 -6.86 5.14
N ARG A 215 25.79 -8.05 5.46
CA ARG A 215 25.44 -8.84 6.64
C ARG A 215 26.60 -9.69 7.11
N SER A 216 26.57 -10.14 8.37
CA SER A 216 27.62 -11.02 8.91
C SER A 216 27.71 -12.34 8.15
N ARG A 217 28.93 -12.84 8.03
CA ARG A 217 29.16 -14.18 7.45
C ARG A 217 28.59 -15.24 8.40
N GLN A 218 27.84 -16.19 7.84
CA GLN A 218 27.31 -17.32 8.63
C GLN A 218 28.44 -18.13 9.25
N ALA A 219 28.34 -18.40 10.56
CA ALA A 219 29.25 -19.25 11.30
C ALA A 219 28.49 -20.39 11.98
N VAL A 220 29.07 -21.60 11.97
CA VAL A 220 28.55 -22.75 12.70
C VAL A 220 29.41 -22.98 13.94
N ILE A 221 28.80 -22.84 15.14
CA ILE A 221 29.48 -23.08 16.42
C ILE A 221 29.10 -24.49 16.89
N LYS A 222 30.04 -25.42 16.73
CA LYS A 222 29.82 -26.81 17.13
C LYS A 222 29.67 -26.96 18.64
N GLY A 223 28.80 -27.85 19.10
CA GLY A 223 28.61 -28.15 20.52
C GLY A 223 27.92 -27.09 21.36
N LYS A 224 27.36 -26.04 20.73
CA LYS A 224 26.64 -24.95 21.42
C LYS A 224 25.10 -25.04 21.31
N ARG A 225 24.57 -26.17 20.87
CA ARG A 225 23.11 -26.39 20.90
C ARG A 225 22.66 -26.56 22.37
N PRO A 226 21.75 -25.74 22.88
CA PRO A 226 21.18 -25.95 24.20
C PRO A 226 20.45 -27.33 24.26
N PRO A 227 20.49 -28.04 25.38
CA PRO A 227 19.79 -29.30 25.51
C PRO A 227 18.29 -29.10 25.28
N ILE A 228 17.69 -29.95 24.46
CA ILE A 228 16.22 -29.99 24.32
C ILE A 228 15.72 -30.64 25.59
N SER A 229 14.98 -29.89 26.43
CA SER A 229 14.25 -30.52 27.54
C SER A 229 13.26 -31.53 26.94
N SER A 230 13.49 -32.80 27.18
CA SER A 230 12.48 -33.84 26.96
C SER A 230 11.35 -33.58 27.95
N ASN A 231 10.22 -33.00 27.48
CA ASN A 231 8.96 -33.09 28.20
C ASN A 231 8.40 -34.49 28.06
#